data_d6adacf1260a680f052758825ef57ac1
#
_entry.id   d6adacf1260a680f052758825ef57ac1
#
_cell.length_a   1.000
_cell.length_b   1.000
_cell.length_c   1.000
_cell.angle_alpha   90.00
_cell.angle_beta   90.00
_cell.angle_gamma   90.00
#
_symmetry.space_group_name_H-M   'P 1'
#
loop_
_entity.id
_entity.type
_entity.pdbx_description
1 polymer ?
#
loop_
_entity_poly.entity_id
_entity_poly.type
_entity_poly.pdbx_seq_one_letter_code
_entity_poly.pdbx_strand_id
1 'polypeptide(L)'
;MKNLISILLENEPGALSRVVALFSARGYNIESLSVAATQDPSLSRMTIKTTGSDEMVEQITKHLNRLIDVVKVVNLTDSEFVERELVLVKVRATGKNREEFKRMADIFRGNIVDVTDKTYTIELTGDEDKFLAFLSSIDEEFVIEVARTGSSGLARGEKSLSL
;
A
#
# COMPACT_ATOMS: atom_id res chain seq x y z
N MET A 1 1.28 -16.21 5.28
CA MET A 1 1.84 -15.03 5.97
C MET A 1 1.89 -13.88 4.97
N LYS A 2 1.54 -12.66 5.39
CA LYS A 2 1.66 -11.46 4.53
C LYS A 2 3.11 -10.99 4.53
N ASN A 3 3.64 -10.67 3.37
CA ASN A 3 5.00 -10.20 3.19
C ASN A 3 5.00 -8.88 2.43
N LEU A 4 5.87 -7.97 2.84
CA LEU A 4 6.06 -6.66 2.23
C LEU A 4 7.47 -6.60 1.60
N ILE A 5 7.52 -6.64 0.28
CA ILE A 5 8.75 -6.65 -0.49
C ILE A 5 8.99 -5.27 -1.09
N SER A 6 10.14 -4.69 -0.82
CA SER A 6 10.56 -3.41 -1.39
C SER A 6 11.63 -3.63 -2.45
N ILE A 7 11.44 -3.01 -3.61
CA ILE A 7 12.28 -3.18 -4.79
C ILE A 7 12.76 -1.81 -5.24
N LEU A 8 14.07 -1.65 -5.39
CA LEU A 8 14.67 -0.53 -6.09
C LEU A 8 14.93 -0.97 -7.53
N LEU A 9 14.38 -0.24 -8.49
CA LEU A 9 14.50 -0.58 -9.90
C LEU A 9 14.79 0.66 -10.75
N GLU A 10 15.35 0.46 -11.92
CA GLU A 10 15.58 1.53 -12.89
C GLU A 10 14.23 2.11 -13.34
N ASN A 11 14.14 3.43 -13.39
CA ASN A 11 12.96 4.17 -13.87
C ASN A 11 12.93 4.20 -15.40
N GLU A 12 12.80 3.02 -16.01
CA GLU A 12 12.82 2.83 -17.45
C GLU A 12 11.48 2.26 -17.96
N PRO A 13 11.09 2.54 -19.20
CA PRO A 13 9.91 1.95 -19.80
C PRO A 13 9.95 0.42 -19.75
N GLY A 14 8.87 -0.19 -19.26
CA GLY A 14 8.73 -1.64 -19.18
C GLY A 14 9.29 -2.28 -17.90
N ALA A 15 10.02 -1.58 -17.04
CA ALA A 15 10.53 -2.13 -15.79
C ALA A 15 9.42 -2.67 -14.89
N LEU A 16 8.35 -1.89 -14.67
CA LEU A 16 7.16 -2.32 -13.94
C LEU A 16 6.52 -3.55 -14.60
N SER A 17 6.35 -3.55 -15.91
CA SER A 17 5.74 -4.66 -16.65
C SER A 17 6.51 -5.97 -16.47
N ARG A 18 7.83 -5.92 -16.47
CA ARG A 18 8.68 -7.10 -16.26
C ARG A 18 8.54 -7.68 -14.87
N VAL A 19 8.45 -6.83 -13.84
CA VAL A 19 8.20 -7.29 -12.47
C VAL A 19 6.82 -7.94 -12.36
N VAL A 20 5.78 -7.29 -12.86
CA VAL A 20 4.40 -7.82 -12.82
C VAL A 20 4.29 -9.14 -13.62
N ALA A 21 4.92 -9.21 -14.80
CA ALA A 21 4.95 -10.41 -15.61
C ALA A 21 5.62 -11.59 -14.90
N LEU A 22 6.67 -11.34 -14.12
CA LEU A 22 7.32 -12.37 -13.31
C LEU A 22 6.35 -12.96 -12.27
N PHE A 23 5.61 -12.12 -11.55
CA PHE A 23 4.60 -12.58 -10.60
C PHE A 23 3.50 -13.39 -11.30
N SER A 24 2.97 -12.89 -12.42
CA SER A 24 1.92 -13.58 -13.20
C SER A 24 2.38 -14.92 -13.72
N ALA A 25 3.57 -15.00 -14.32
CA ALA A 25 4.10 -16.22 -14.91
C ALA A 25 4.32 -17.35 -13.90
N ARG A 26 4.54 -17.00 -12.62
CA ARG A 26 4.78 -17.95 -11.56
C ARG A 26 3.58 -18.16 -10.63
N GLY A 27 2.45 -17.53 -10.93
CA GLY A 27 1.24 -17.65 -10.13
C GLY A 27 1.32 -17.01 -8.75
N TYR A 28 2.23 -16.05 -8.55
CA TYR A 28 2.30 -15.28 -7.30
C TYR A 28 1.23 -14.19 -7.30
N ASN A 29 0.52 -14.06 -6.17
CA ASN A 29 -0.51 -13.04 -6.03
C ASN A 29 0.09 -11.71 -5.55
N ILE A 30 -0.33 -10.62 -6.18
CA ILE A 30 -0.05 -9.25 -5.72
C ILE A 30 -1.31 -8.71 -5.04
N GLU A 31 -1.29 -8.53 -3.72
CA GLU A 31 -2.40 -7.96 -2.97
C GLU A 31 -2.44 -6.44 -3.11
N SER A 32 -1.29 -5.81 -3.08
CA SER A 32 -1.15 -4.38 -3.35
C SER A 32 0.21 -4.07 -3.97
N LEU A 33 0.25 -2.99 -4.74
CA LEU A 33 1.45 -2.52 -5.41
C LEU A 33 1.46 -0.99 -5.39
N SER A 34 2.56 -0.42 -4.94
CA SER A 34 2.81 1.01 -4.96
C SER A 34 4.18 1.25 -5.61
N VAL A 35 4.26 2.17 -6.55
CA VAL A 35 5.51 2.51 -7.25
C VAL A 35 5.58 4.00 -7.53
N ALA A 36 6.75 4.58 -7.29
CA ALA A 36 7.05 5.97 -7.62
C ALA A 36 8.55 6.16 -7.80
N ALA A 37 8.94 7.20 -8.53
CA ALA A 37 10.33 7.64 -8.60
C ALA A 37 10.84 8.03 -7.20
N THR A 38 12.13 7.81 -6.96
CA THR A 38 12.80 8.23 -5.73
C THR A 38 13.32 9.67 -5.86
N GLN A 39 14.10 10.14 -4.88
CA GLN A 39 14.86 11.41 -5.00
C GLN A 39 15.87 11.39 -6.15
N ASP A 40 16.28 10.21 -6.59
CA ASP A 40 17.02 10.01 -7.84
C ASP A 40 16.02 9.68 -8.96
N PRO A 41 15.82 10.56 -9.94
CA PRO A 41 14.81 10.36 -10.99
C PRO A 41 15.10 9.17 -11.90
N SER A 42 16.31 8.62 -11.89
CA SER A 42 16.66 7.40 -12.63
C SER A 42 16.22 6.12 -11.95
N LEU A 43 15.80 6.20 -10.69
CA LEU A 43 15.41 5.07 -9.86
C LEU A 43 13.96 5.21 -9.39
N SER A 44 13.24 4.09 -9.42
CA SER A 44 11.91 3.95 -8.81
C SER A 44 11.97 3.00 -7.64
N ARG A 45 11.13 3.24 -6.65
CA ARG A 45 10.88 2.32 -5.55
C ARG A 45 9.49 1.72 -5.71
N MET A 46 9.43 0.40 -5.69
CA MET A 46 8.20 -0.38 -5.71
C MET A 46 8.05 -1.12 -4.40
N THR A 47 6.85 -1.12 -3.84
CA THR A 47 6.50 -1.92 -2.68
C THR A 47 5.38 -2.86 -3.05
N ILE A 48 5.60 -4.16 -2.90
CA ILE A 48 4.63 -5.21 -3.21
C ILE A 48 4.23 -5.91 -1.92
N LYS A 49 2.93 -6.01 -1.68
CA LYS A 49 2.37 -6.88 -0.65
C LYS A 49 1.92 -8.19 -1.30
N THR A 50 2.38 -9.30 -0.77
CA THR A 50 2.03 -10.65 -1.25
C THR A 50 1.81 -11.59 -0.07
N THR A 51 1.04 -12.64 -0.27
CA THR A 51 0.84 -13.71 0.72
C THR A 51 1.50 -14.99 0.27
N GLY A 52 2.27 -15.60 1.15
CA GLY A 52 2.91 -16.88 0.87
C GLY A 52 3.79 -17.37 2.02
N SER A 53 4.40 -18.53 1.80
CA SER A 53 5.41 -19.10 2.71
C SER A 53 6.75 -18.39 2.55
N ASP A 54 7.65 -18.61 3.52
CA ASP A 54 9.00 -18.05 3.50
C ASP A 54 9.78 -18.57 2.28
N GLU A 55 9.61 -19.83 1.91
CA GLU A 55 10.22 -20.41 0.71
C GLU A 55 9.73 -19.71 -0.58
N MET A 56 8.45 -19.38 -0.64
CA MET A 56 7.89 -18.65 -1.78
C MET A 56 8.48 -17.24 -1.89
N VAL A 57 8.61 -16.54 -0.77
CA VAL A 57 9.21 -15.20 -0.73
C VAL A 57 10.68 -15.22 -1.11
N GLU A 58 11.43 -16.25 -0.66
CA GLU A 58 12.80 -16.46 -1.08
C GLU A 58 12.92 -16.68 -2.60
N GLN A 59 12.03 -17.50 -3.18
CA GLN A 59 11.96 -17.70 -4.62
C GLN A 59 11.64 -16.41 -5.37
N ILE A 60 10.65 -15.64 -4.92
CA ILE A 60 10.31 -14.34 -5.48
C ILE A 60 11.55 -13.44 -5.49
N THR A 61 12.23 -13.31 -4.38
CA THR A 61 13.44 -12.47 -4.23
C THR A 61 14.54 -12.91 -5.20
N LYS A 62 14.80 -14.22 -5.31
CA LYS A 62 15.78 -14.76 -6.26
C LYS A 62 15.43 -14.44 -7.71
N HIS A 63 14.16 -14.53 -8.07
CA HIS A 63 13.71 -14.24 -9.43
C HIS A 63 13.74 -12.74 -9.74
N LEU A 64 13.34 -11.89 -8.80
CA LEU A 64 13.42 -10.44 -8.94
C LEU A 64 14.87 -9.96 -9.15
N ASN A 65 15.81 -10.50 -8.40
CA ASN A 65 17.24 -10.16 -8.54
C ASN A 65 17.86 -10.55 -9.89
N ARG A 66 17.18 -11.38 -10.69
CA ARG A 66 17.61 -11.73 -12.05
C ARG A 66 17.10 -10.79 -13.12
N LEU A 67 16.15 -9.92 -12.80
CA LEU A 67 15.65 -8.93 -13.75
C LEU A 67 16.67 -7.82 -13.92
N ILE A 68 16.94 -7.45 -15.17
CA ILE A 68 17.97 -6.46 -15.51
C ILE A 68 17.69 -5.08 -14.89
N ASP A 69 16.40 -4.71 -14.77
CA ASP A 69 16.00 -3.42 -14.23
C ASP A 69 16.03 -3.37 -12.69
N VAL A 70 16.13 -4.51 -12.02
CA VAL A 70 16.09 -4.59 -10.56
C VAL A 70 17.49 -4.36 -9.99
N VAL A 71 17.62 -3.30 -9.22
CA VAL A 71 18.87 -2.90 -8.57
C VAL A 71 19.04 -3.59 -7.22
N LYS A 72 17.96 -3.63 -6.41
CA LYS A 72 17.99 -4.21 -5.08
C LYS A 72 16.60 -4.64 -4.63
N VAL A 73 16.53 -5.74 -3.91
CA VAL A 73 15.30 -6.28 -3.31
C VAL A 73 15.50 -6.49 -1.83
N VAL A 74 14.54 -6.08 -1.02
CA VAL A 74 14.52 -6.32 0.43
C VAL A 74 13.13 -6.78 0.83
N ASN A 75 13.05 -7.89 1.57
CA ASN A 75 11.84 -8.26 2.29
C ASN A 75 11.81 -7.46 3.60
N LEU A 76 10.92 -6.46 3.68
CA LEU A 76 10.80 -5.63 4.88
C LEU A 76 10.30 -6.41 6.09
N THR A 77 9.55 -7.50 5.86
CA THR A 77 9.00 -8.33 6.92
C THR A 77 10.07 -9.06 7.75
N ASP A 78 11.29 -9.18 7.23
CA ASP A 78 12.43 -9.80 7.93
C ASP A 78 13.05 -8.90 9.02
N SER A 79 12.57 -7.68 9.15
CA SER A 79 13.06 -6.69 10.12
C SER A 79 11.94 -5.77 10.59
N GLU A 80 12.23 -4.93 11.57
CA GLU A 80 11.29 -3.87 11.93
C GLU A 80 11.16 -2.86 10.80
N PHE A 81 9.93 -2.49 10.48
CA PHE A 81 9.63 -1.55 9.39
C PHE A 81 8.45 -0.65 9.73
N VAL A 82 8.29 0.41 8.97
CA VAL A 82 7.11 1.28 8.98
C VAL A 82 6.37 1.07 7.67
N GLU A 83 5.09 0.75 7.77
CA GLU A 83 4.18 0.62 6.64
C GLU A 83 3.09 1.69 6.71
N ARG A 84 2.79 2.31 5.60
CA ARG A 84 1.66 3.25 5.47
C ARG A 84 1.00 3.12 4.12
N GLU A 85 -0.32 3.29 4.10
CA GLU A 85 -1.09 3.54 2.89
C GLU A 85 -2.01 4.74 3.12
N LEU A 86 -2.36 5.42 2.06
CA LEU A 86 -3.39 6.44 2.05
C LEU A 86 -4.67 5.84 1.49
N VAL A 87 -5.77 6.07 2.19
CA VAL A 87 -7.09 5.57 1.80
C VAL A 87 -8.07 6.74 1.76
N LEU A 88 -8.86 6.80 0.70
CA LEU A 88 -10.00 7.70 0.58
C LEU A 88 -11.28 6.88 0.66
N VAL A 89 -12.15 7.23 1.59
CA VAL A 89 -13.45 6.59 1.77
C VAL A 89 -14.56 7.62 1.59
N LYS A 90 -15.39 7.43 0.57
CA LYS A 90 -16.58 8.23 0.37
C LYS A 90 -17.76 7.57 1.06
N VAL A 91 -18.44 8.31 1.91
CA VAL A 91 -19.59 7.84 2.68
C VAL A 91 -20.82 8.69 2.43
N ARG A 92 -22.00 8.06 2.50
CA ARG A 92 -23.27 8.76 2.52
C ARG A 92 -23.48 9.37 3.90
N ALA A 93 -23.37 10.69 3.98
CA ALA A 93 -23.42 11.44 5.22
C ALA A 93 -24.63 12.40 5.21
N THR A 94 -25.75 11.94 5.72
CA THR A 94 -27.00 12.70 5.79
C THR A 94 -27.55 12.69 7.22
N GLY A 95 -28.22 13.79 7.61
CA GLY A 95 -28.87 13.90 8.91
C GLY A 95 -27.92 13.62 10.09
N LYS A 96 -28.32 12.73 10.98
CA LYS A 96 -27.55 12.38 12.19
C LYS A 96 -26.22 11.67 11.90
N ASN A 97 -26.08 11.01 10.76
CA ASN A 97 -24.87 10.28 10.40
C ASN A 97 -23.67 11.20 10.14
N ARG A 98 -23.94 12.46 9.81
CA ARG A 98 -22.86 13.46 9.56
C ARG A 98 -21.97 13.65 10.78
N GLU A 99 -22.55 13.81 11.96
CA GLU A 99 -21.79 13.95 13.22
C GLU A 99 -21.08 12.65 13.59
N GLU A 100 -21.71 11.51 13.34
CA GLU A 100 -21.10 10.20 13.54
C GLU A 100 -19.85 10.02 12.70
N PHE A 101 -19.91 10.27 11.39
CA PHE A 101 -18.76 10.13 10.50
C PHE A 101 -17.65 11.13 10.80
N LYS A 102 -17.99 12.35 11.21
CA LYS A 102 -17.01 13.31 11.70
C LYS A 102 -16.28 12.78 12.93
N ARG A 103 -17.02 12.25 13.91
CA ARG A 103 -16.44 11.66 15.12
C ARG A 103 -15.54 10.46 14.77
N MET A 104 -15.96 9.60 13.84
CA MET A 104 -15.16 8.46 13.39
C MET A 104 -13.86 8.91 12.72
N ALA A 105 -13.92 9.92 11.86
CA ALA A 105 -12.74 10.50 11.25
C ALA A 105 -11.75 11.02 12.32
N ASP A 106 -12.23 11.71 13.33
CA ASP A 106 -11.39 12.23 14.43
C ASP A 106 -10.77 11.09 15.27
N ILE A 107 -11.54 10.06 15.62
CA ILE A 107 -11.06 8.89 16.38
C ILE A 107 -9.93 8.18 15.63
N PHE A 108 -10.07 7.98 14.33
CA PHE A 108 -9.06 7.33 13.50
C PHE A 108 -7.99 8.30 12.96
N ARG A 109 -7.99 9.56 13.43
CA ARG A 109 -7.04 10.60 13.01
C ARG A 109 -7.02 10.78 11.48
N GLY A 110 -8.20 10.71 10.89
CA GLY A 110 -8.44 11.01 9.47
C GLY A 110 -8.85 12.46 9.27
N ASN A 111 -8.94 12.85 8.03
CA ASN A 111 -9.39 14.17 7.62
C ASN A 111 -10.60 14.05 6.71
N ILE A 112 -11.59 14.94 6.86
CA ILE A 112 -12.65 15.10 5.88
C ILE A 112 -12.13 16.05 4.82
N VAL A 113 -11.94 15.55 3.59
CA VAL A 113 -11.32 16.30 2.49
C VAL A 113 -12.31 16.81 1.45
N ASP A 114 -13.53 16.25 1.45
CA ASP A 114 -14.62 16.73 0.62
C ASP A 114 -15.94 16.62 1.40
N VAL A 115 -16.78 17.63 1.24
CA VAL A 115 -18.07 17.75 1.93
C VAL A 115 -19.13 18.23 0.97
N THR A 116 -20.23 17.47 0.86
CA THR A 116 -21.46 17.91 0.23
C THR A 116 -22.62 17.81 1.23
N ASP A 117 -23.82 18.17 0.82
CA ASP A 117 -25.03 18.00 1.63
C ASP A 117 -25.38 16.52 1.87
N LYS A 118 -24.85 15.60 1.09
CA LYS A 118 -25.16 14.16 1.12
C LYS A 118 -23.96 13.25 1.39
N THR A 119 -22.74 13.75 1.23
CA THR A 119 -21.54 12.90 1.30
C THR A 119 -20.40 13.55 2.06
N TYR A 120 -19.56 12.71 2.66
CA TYR A 120 -18.20 13.04 3.07
C TYR A 120 -17.20 12.15 2.33
N THR A 121 -16.04 12.70 1.99
CA THR A 121 -14.86 11.90 1.64
C THR A 121 -13.87 12.03 2.77
N ILE A 122 -13.51 10.89 3.37
CA ILE A 122 -12.60 10.80 4.51
C ILE A 122 -11.28 10.25 4.03
N GLU A 123 -10.20 10.98 4.32
CA GLU A 123 -8.83 10.56 4.09
C GLU A 123 -8.26 9.92 5.35
N LEU A 124 -7.66 8.74 5.20
CA LEU A 124 -6.97 8.02 6.27
C LEU A 124 -5.57 7.65 5.81
N THR A 125 -4.62 7.75 6.73
CA THR A 125 -3.25 7.24 6.55
C THR A 125 -2.91 6.32 7.69
N GLY A 126 -2.39 5.14 7.39
CA GLY A 126 -2.02 4.13 8.39
C GLY A 126 -1.65 2.82 7.75
N ASP A 127 -1.59 1.78 8.56
CA ASP A 127 -1.47 0.40 8.10
C ASP A 127 -2.85 -0.19 7.73
N GLU A 128 -2.83 -1.39 7.18
CA GLU A 128 -4.04 -2.09 6.76
C GLU A 128 -5.00 -2.34 7.93
N ASP A 129 -4.48 -2.66 9.13
CA ASP A 129 -5.31 -2.95 10.30
C ASP A 129 -6.12 -1.73 10.72
N LYS A 130 -5.52 -0.55 10.69
CA LYS A 130 -6.23 0.71 10.95
C LYS A 130 -7.34 0.95 9.94
N PHE A 131 -7.10 0.71 8.66
CA PHE A 131 -8.10 0.86 7.61
C PHE A 131 -9.26 -0.13 7.79
N LEU A 132 -8.96 -1.41 8.05
CA LEU A 132 -9.99 -2.43 8.28
C LEU A 132 -10.82 -2.13 9.54
N ALA A 133 -10.19 -1.65 10.62
CA ALA A 133 -10.88 -1.21 11.83
C ALA A 133 -11.83 -0.03 11.54
N PHE A 134 -11.40 0.93 10.73
CA PHE A 134 -12.26 2.04 10.31
C PHE A 134 -13.47 1.55 9.52
N LEU A 135 -13.27 0.71 8.50
CA LEU A 135 -14.37 0.17 7.71
C LEU A 135 -15.36 -0.65 8.55
N SER A 136 -14.86 -1.47 9.47
CA SER A 136 -15.71 -2.29 10.35
C SER A 136 -16.53 -1.47 11.36
N SER A 137 -16.14 -0.21 11.58
CA SER A 137 -16.88 0.72 12.43
C SER A 137 -18.01 1.48 11.71
N ILE A 138 -18.12 1.30 10.40
CA ILE A 138 -19.14 1.94 9.55
C ILE A 138 -20.02 0.85 8.97
N ASP A 139 -21.34 1.05 9.00
CA ASP A 139 -22.27 0.15 8.30
C ASP A 139 -22.00 0.19 6.79
N GLU A 140 -21.87 -0.97 6.18
CA GLU A 140 -21.47 -1.14 4.78
C GLU A 140 -22.39 -0.36 3.81
N GLU A 141 -23.66 -0.21 4.14
CA GLU A 141 -24.66 0.51 3.35
C GLU A 141 -24.32 2.01 3.15
N PHE A 142 -23.51 2.59 4.04
CA PHE A 142 -23.10 4.00 3.94
C PHE A 142 -21.84 4.20 3.11
N VAL A 143 -21.08 3.15 2.85
CA VAL A 143 -19.85 3.23 2.03
C VAL A 143 -20.22 3.29 0.56
N ILE A 144 -19.89 4.39 -0.11
CA ILE A 144 -20.16 4.59 -1.53
C ILE A 144 -18.97 4.08 -2.38
N GLU A 145 -17.76 4.42 -1.97
CA GLU A 145 -16.55 4.16 -2.76
C GLU A 145 -15.31 4.18 -1.87
N VAL A 146 -14.35 3.34 -2.19
CA VAL A 146 -13.04 3.30 -1.54
C VAL A 146 -11.93 3.34 -2.58
N ALA A 147 -10.95 4.21 -2.38
CA ALA A 147 -9.72 4.24 -3.17
C ALA A 147 -8.52 4.06 -2.24
N ARG A 148 -7.57 3.21 -2.62
CA ARG A 148 -6.36 2.90 -1.83
C ARG A 148 -5.12 3.04 -2.69
N THR A 149 -4.04 3.57 -2.10
CA THR A 149 -2.74 3.64 -2.78
C THR A 149 -2.01 2.31 -2.82
N GLY A 150 -2.35 1.39 -1.93
CA GLY A 150 -1.48 0.28 -1.57
C GLY A 150 -0.42 0.69 -0.57
N SER A 151 0.27 -0.30 -0.02
CA SER A 151 1.26 -0.08 1.05
C SER A 151 2.57 0.46 0.51
N SER A 152 3.13 1.44 1.21
CA SER A 152 4.51 1.89 1.08
C SER A 152 5.23 1.63 2.40
N GLY A 153 6.50 1.21 2.33
CA GLY A 153 7.22 0.80 3.54
C GLY A 153 8.70 1.16 3.52
N LEU A 154 9.23 1.39 4.71
CA LEU A 154 10.65 1.64 4.98
C LEU A 154 11.10 0.80 6.17
N ALA A 155 12.30 0.25 6.10
CA ALA A 155 12.94 -0.35 7.27
C ALA A 155 13.17 0.71 8.36
N ARG A 156 13.09 0.29 9.61
CA ARG A 156 13.41 1.17 10.76
C ARG A 156 14.91 1.32 10.94
N GLY A 157 15.29 2.43 11.56
CA GLY A 157 16.69 2.73 11.87
C GLY A 157 17.51 3.11 10.63
N GLU A 158 18.77 2.70 10.62
CA GLU A 158 19.75 3.08 9.58
C GLU A 158 19.70 2.19 8.33
N LYS A 159 18.95 1.09 8.36
CA LYS A 159 18.78 0.21 7.21
C LYS A 159 18.09 0.93 6.07
N SER A 160 18.67 0.89 4.87
CA SER A 160 18.11 1.54 3.69
C SER A 160 18.13 0.64 2.47
N LEU A 161 17.18 0.87 1.56
CA LEU A 161 17.17 0.35 0.22
C LEU A 161 17.80 1.42 -0.70
N SER A 162 19.11 1.52 -0.65
CA SER A 162 19.92 2.46 -1.44
C SER A 162 21.05 1.72 -2.15
N LEU A 163 21.66 2.38 -3.11
CA LEU A 163 22.87 1.91 -3.79
C LEU A 163 24.05 1.84 -2.83
#